data_917be83d04e1c1eb0cdd4aa2a70c171f
#
_entry.id   917be83d04e1c1eb0cdd4aa2a70c171f
#
_cell.length_a   1.000
_cell.length_b   1.000
_cell.length_c   1.000
_cell.angle_alpha   90.00
_cell.angle_beta   90.00
_cell.angle_gamma   90.00
#
_symmetry.space_group_name_H-M   'P 1'
#
loop_
_entity.id
_entity.type
_entity.pdbx_description
1 polymer ?
#
loop_
_entity_poly.entity_id
_entity_poly.type
_entity_poly.pdbx_seq_one_letter_code
_entity_poly.pdbx_strand_id
1 'polypeptide(L)'
;HKTPLHQQNFLKLVSEKFYDSIQFHRVIKNFMAQAGDPNSKKRNFSGQLGQKSYGPTIPAEIIPTYFHKKGALAAARMGDNVNPEKRSSGSQFYIVQGKTYNENQLLQIEHKINQQEENNLIGKFLNKNENMHYMNKIKYYQQQRLNDSLNILYKEIKSLVINEESN
;
A
#
# COMPACT_ATOMS: atom_id res chain seq x y z
N HIS A 1 3.00 18.61 -13.63
CA HIS A 1 2.89 17.19 -13.33
C HIS A 1 3.27 16.93 -11.88
N LYS A 2 2.49 16.07 -11.19
CA LYS A 2 2.68 15.83 -9.75
C LYS A 2 3.52 14.59 -9.44
N THR A 3 3.83 13.76 -10.47
CA THR A 3 4.71 12.58 -10.37
C THR A 3 5.77 12.63 -11.47
N PRO A 4 6.70 13.62 -11.44
CA PRO A 4 7.60 13.89 -12.55
C PRO A 4 8.59 12.75 -12.82
N LEU A 5 9.11 12.08 -11.79
CA LEU A 5 10.08 11.00 -11.97
C LEU A 5 9.46 9.79 -12.68
N HIS A 6 8.27 9.37 -12.25
CA HIS A 6 7.55 8.26 -12.88
C HIS A 6 7.14 8.61 -14.32
N GLN A 7 6.63 9.82 -14.54
CA GLN A 7 6.26 10.26 -15.87
C GLN A 7 7.46 10.29 -16.82
N GLN A 8 8.55 10.94 -16.45
CA GLN A 8 9.75 11.04 -17.27
C GLN A 8 10.31 9.67 -17.62
N ASN A 9 10.41 8.78 -16.62
CA ASN A 9 10.88 7.41 -16.84
C ASN A 9 9.98 6.64 -17.82
N PHE A 10 8.66 6.68 -17.63
CA PHE A 10 7.73 5.99 -18.52
C PHE A 10 7.82 6.51 -19.96
N LEU A 11 7.79 7.84 -20.16
CA LEU A 11 7.89 8.47 -21.49
C LEU A 11 9.24 8.18 -22.15
N LYS A 12 10.34 8.17 -21.40
CA LYS A 12 11.65 7.76 -21.88
C LYS A 12 11.60 6.34 -22.44
N LEU A 13 11.09 5.38 -21.68
CA LEU A 13 11.00 3.99 -22.11
C LEU A 13 10.07 3.80 -23.32
N VAL A 14 9.00 4.61 -23.42
CA VAL A 14 8.14 4.66 -24.61
C VAL A 14 8.93 5.17 -25.83
N SER A 15 9.66 6.28 -25.70
CA SER A 15 10.44 6.86 -26.79
C SER A 15 11.58 5.94 -27.26
N GLU A 16 12.16 5.18 -26.36
CA GLU A 16 13.17 4.15 -26.63
C GLU A 16 12.58 2.85 -27.21
N LYS A 17 11.26 2.79 -27.42
CA LYS A 17 10.54 1.58 -27.86
C LYS A 17 10.77 0.38 -26.95
N PHE A 18 11.08 0.63 -25.66
CA PHE A 18 11.31 -0.44 -24.70
C PHE A 18 10.09 -1.33 -24.55
N TYR A 19 8.88 -0.78 -24.60
CA TYR A 19 7.65 -1.54 -24.42
C TYR A 19 7.20 -2.32 -25.67
N ASP A 20 7.86 -2.15 -26.81
CA ASP A 20 7.54 -2.95 -28.01
C ASP A 20 7.74 -4.44 -27.72
N SER A 21 6.74 -5.26 -28.04
CA SER A 21 6.71 -6.70 -27.79
C SER A 21 6.69 -7.12 -26.30
N ILE A 22 6.57 -6.18 -25.36
CA ILE A 22 6.31 -6.51 -23.95
C ILE A 22 4.89 -7.06 -23.79
N GLN A 23 4.74 -8.13 -23.05
CA GLN A 23 3.44 -8.77 -22.79
C GLN A 23 2.86 -8.34 -21.45
N PHE A 24 1.52 -8.34 -21.39
CA PHE A 24 0.82 -8.33 -20.09
C PHE A 24 0.94 -9.70 -19.46
N HIS A 25 1.86 -9.84 -18.53
CA HIS A 25 2.19 -11.12 -17.91
C HIS A 25 1.34 -11.46 -16.66
N ARG A 26 0.58 -10.51 -16.16
CA ARG A 26 -0.29 -10.70 -14.99
C ARG A 26 -1.59 -9.91 -15.18
N VAL A 27 -2.70 -10.63 -15.32
CA VAL A 27 -4.04 -10.03 -15.48
C VAL A 27 -4.95 -10.60 -14.40
N ILE A 28 -5.53 -9.71 -13.58
CA ILE A 28 -6.45 -10.09 -12.51
C ILE A 28 -7.77 -9.36 -12.73
N LYS A 29 -8.84 -10.13 -12.87
CA LYS A 29 -10.20 -9.61 -13.03
C LYS A 29 -10.57 -8.69 -11.86
N ASN A 30 -11.23 -7.58 -12.17
CA ASN A 30 -11.65 -6.56 -11.21
C ASN A 30 -10.49 -5.89 -10.44
N PHE A 31 -9.26 -6.04 -10.93
CA PHE A 31 -8.10 -5.40 -10.32
C PHE A 31 -7.25 -4.68 -11.37
N MET A 32 -6.40 -5.40 -12.13
CA MET A 32 -5.46 -4.75 -13.06
C MET A 32 -4.89 -5.69 -14.12
N ALA A 33 -4.27 -5.10 -15.16
CA ALA A 33 -3.38 -5.77 -16.10
C ALA A 33 -1.96 -5.19 -15.95
N GLN A 34 -0.96 -6.03 -15.69
CA GLN A 34 0.44 -5.65 -15.41
C GLN A 34 1.35 -6.09 -16.55
N ALA A 35 2.27 -5.18 -16.92
CA ALA A 35 3.28 -5.37 -17.96
C ALA A 35 4.64 -4.79 -17.53
N GLY A 36 5.63 -4.80 -18.41
CA GLY A 36 6.92 -4.13 -18.22
C GLY A 36 8.07 -5.02 -17.77
N ASP A 37 7.87 -6.35 -17.66
CA ASP A 37 8.99 -7.29 -17.46
C ASP A 37 9.72 -7.53 -18.80
N PRO A 38 11.03 -7.20 -18.91
CA PRO A 38 11.79 -7.38 -20.15
C PRO A 38 11.88 -8.83 -20.62
N ASN A 39 11.77 -9.80 -19.70
CA ASN A 39 11.77 -11.20 -20.06
C ASN A 39 10.52 -11.63 -20.84
N SER A 40 9.43 -10.86 -20.74
CA SER A 40 8.20 -11.16 -21.48
C SER A 40 8.34 -10.98 -23.00
N LYS A 41 9.41 -10.33 -23.49
CA LYS A 41 9.76 -10.29 -24.91
C LYS A 41 10.30 -11.61 -25.44
N LYS A 42 10.83 -12.45 -24.58
CA LYS A 42 11.48 -13.70 -24.96
C LYS A 42 10.44 -14.79 -25.21
N ARG A 43 10.35 -15.27 -26.45
CA ARG A 43 9.35 -16.24 -26.90
C ARG A 43 9.37 -17.57 -26.12
N ASN A 44 10.54 -17.99 -25.64
CA ASN A 44 10.75 -19.25 -24.93
C ASN A 44 11.28 -19.04 -23.50
N PHE A 45 10.83 -17.97 -22.82
CA PHE A 45 11.24 -17.76 -21.44
C PHE A 45 10.54 -18.77 -20.51
N SER A 46 11.33 -19.62 -19.87
CA SER A 46 10.85 -20.69 -18.98
C SER A 46 10.75 -20.28 -17.50
N GLY A 47 11.16 -19.05 -17.15
CA GLY A 47 11.11 -18.55 -15.79
C GLY A 47 9.79 -17.87 -15.45
N GLN A 48 9.66 -17.45 -14.18
CA GLN A 48 8.50 -16.67 -13.72
C GLN A 48 8.61 -15.23 -14.21
N LEU A 49 7.59 -14.74 -14.92
CA LEU A 49 7.47 -13.34 -15.31
C LEU A 49 7.03 -12.47 -14.11
N GLY A 50 7.31 -11.18 -14.22
CA GLY A 50 7.00 -10.21 -13.17
C GLY A 50 8.13 -10.00 -12.13
N GLN A 51 9.20 -10.79 -12.23
CA GLN A 51 10.34 -10.69 -11.30
C GLN A 51 11.40 -9.69 -11.75
N LYS A 52 11.52 -9.43 -13.07
CA LYS A 52 12.59 -8.58 -13.61
C LYS A 52 12.07 -7.20 -13.97
N SER A 53 12.84 -6.19 -13.56
CA SER A 53 12.67 -4.80 -13.97
C SER A 53 13.83 -4.37 -14.86
N TYR A 54 13.61 -3.38 -15.70
CA TYR A 54 14.64 -2.69 -16.48
C TYR A 54 14.91 -1.32 -15.84
N GLY A 55 16.17 -0.93 -15.78
CA GLY A 55 16.61 0.31 -15.16
C GLY A 55 16.56 0.30 -13.62
N PRO A 56 16.95 1.40 -12.99
CA PRO A 56 16.91 1.55 -11.53
C PRO A 56 15.49 1.67 -11.01
N THR A 57 15.31 1.38 -9.72
CA THR A 57 14.04 1.66 -9.04
C THR A 57 13.84 3.17 -8.89
N ILE A 58 12.57 3.60 -8.91
CA ILE A 58 12.18 5.01 -8.84
C ILE A 58 11.71 5.32 -7.42
N PRO A 59 12.17 6.44 -6.81
CA PRO A 59 11.66 6.90 -5.52
C PRO A 59 10.15 7.06 -5.52
N ALA A 60 9.51 6.85 -4.37
CA ALA A 60 8.07 6.96 -4.26
C ALA A 60 7.57 8.39 -4.53
N GLU A 61 6.53 8.52 -5.36
CA GLU A 61 5.78 9.76 -5.60
C GLU A 61 4.30 9.49 -5.33
N ILE A 62 3.97 9.09 -4.09
CA ILE A 62 2.61 8.71 -3.69
C ILE A 62 1.83 9.96 -3.32
N ILE A 63 0.76 10.23 -4.07
CA ILE A 63 -0.11 11.40 -3.86
C ILE A 63 -1.52 10.89 -3.56
N PRO A 64 -2.07 11.15 -2.36
CA PRO A 64 -3.36 10.61 -1.92
C PRO A 64 -4.53 10.89 -2.86
N THR A 65 -4.54 12.04 -3.54
CA THR A 65 -5.59 12.40 -4.51
C THR A 65 -5.50 11.63 -5.83
N TYR A 66 -4.38 10.93 -6.09
CA TYR A 66 -4.17 10.11 -7.28
C TYR A 66 -4.36 8.62 -6.94
N PHE A 67 -5.57 8.26 -6.59
CA PHE A 67 -5.89 6.87 -6.27
C PHE A 67 -6.11 6.01 -7.53
N HIS A 68 -6.11 4.71 -7.34
CA HIS A 68 -6.20 3.70 -8.38
C HIS A 68 -7.61 3.54 -8.95
N LYS A 69 -8.14 4.57 -9.59
CA LYS A 69 -9.41 4.48 -10.33
C LYS A 69 -9.25 3.75 -11.64
N LYS A 70 -10.36 3.27 -12.21
CA LYS A 70 -10.37 2.59 -13.51
C LYS A 70 -9.66 3.42 -14.59
N GLY A 71 -8.75 2.78 -15.33
CA GLY A 71 -7.93 3.41 -16.36
C GLY A 71 -6.66 4.09 -15.83
N ALA A 72 -6.41 4.15 -14.52
CA ALA A 72 -5.17 4.69 -14.00
C ALA A 72 -3.98 3.82 -14.42
N LEU A 73 -2.90 4.46 -14.87
CA LEU A 73 -1.59 3.86 -15.08
C LEU A 73 -0.78 4.04 -13.81
N ALA A 74 -0.36 2.94 -13.20
CA ALA A 74 0.37 2.94 -11.94
C ALA A 74 1.66 2.12 -12.04
N ALA A 75 2.73 2.60 -11.41
CA ALA A 75 3.99 1.87 -11.34
C ALA A 75 3.85 0.68 -10.39
N ALA A 76 4.38 -0.48 -10.80
CA ALA A 76 4.43 -1.65 -9.95
C ALA A 76 5.55 -1.51 -8.90
N ARG A 77 5.35 -2.08 -7.72
CA ARG A 77 6.36 -2.13 -6.65
C ARG A 77 6.25 -3.39 -5.80
N MET A 78 7.31 -3.71 -5.10
CA MET A 78 7.30 -4.77 -4.08
C MET A 78 6.52 -4.31 -2.84
N GLY A 79 6.06 -5.27 -2.04
CA GLY A 79 5.36 -5.00 -0.80
C GLY A 79 6.22 -4.30 0.26
N ASP A 80 5.60 -3.58 1.19
CA ASP A 80 6.28 -2.70 2.15
C ASP A 80 7.25 -3.45 3.08
N ASN A 81 7.00 -4.72 3.37
CA ASN A 81 7.86 -5.57 4.19
C ASN A 81 9.26 -5.83 3.58
N VAL A 82 9.38 -5.78 2.25
CA VAL A 82 10.66 -5.96 1.53
C VAL A 82 11.11 -4.67 0.83
N ASN A 83 10.27 -3.66 0.82
CA ASN A 83 10.51 -2.37 0.17
C ASN A 83 9.91 -1.22 1.03
N PRO A 84 10.48 -0.97 2.21
CA PRO A 84 9.95 0.03 3.15
C PRO A 84 9.98 1.46 2.57
N GLU A 85 10.90 1.76 1.66
CA GLU A 85 10.97 3.04 0.94
C GLU A 85 9.90 3.18 -0.15
N LYS A 86 9.09 2.15 -0.39
CA LYS A 86 8.01 2.12 -1.38
C LYS A 86 8.46 2.48 -2.80
N ARG A 87 9.72 2.19 -3.13
CA ARG A 87 10.29 2.45 -4.46
C ARG A 87 9.58 1.63 -5.52
N SER A 88 9.38 2.21 -6.68
CA SER A 88 8.72 1.56 -7.81
C SER A 88 9.73 0.85 -8.73
N SER A 89 9.25 -0.15 -9.44
CA SER A 89 9.98 -0.77 -10.55
C SER A 89 10.36 0.28 -11.60
N GLY A 90 11.55 0.13 -12.19
CA GLY A 90 12.01 1.00 -13.29
C GLY A 90 11.22 0.82 -14.60
N SER A 91 10.55 -0.33 -14.80
CA SER A 91 9.83 -0.58 -16.05
C SER A 91 8.45 -1.21 -15.90
N GLN A 92 8.16 -1.88 -14.77
CA GLN A 92 6.87 -2.53 -14.62
C GLN A 92 5.79 -1.55 -14.19
N PHE A 93 4.65 -1.67 -14.84
CA PHE A 93 3.45 -0.87 -14.56
C PHE A 93 2.21 -1.75 -14.66
N TYR A 94 1.10 -1.22 -14.20
CA TYR A 94 -0.21 -1.84 -14.40
C TYR A 94 -1.27 -0.80 -14.76
N ILE A 95 -2.27 -1.27 -15.52
CA ILE A 95 -3.45 -0.50 -15.85
C ILE A 95 -4.58 -1.02 -14.95
N VAL A 96 -5.21 -0.12 -14.23
CA VAL A 96 -6.26 -0.47 -13.28
C VAL A 96 -7.56 -0.77 -14.04
N GLN A 97 -8.10 -1.98 -13.87
CA GLN A 97 -9.48 -2.31 -14.25
C GLN A 97 -10.44 -1.82 -13.19
N GLY A 98 -10.09 -2.08 -11.93
CA GLY A 98 -10.86 -1.71 -10.76
C GLY A 98 -12.14 -2.52 -10.57
N LYS A 99 -12.84 -2.22 -9.50
CA LYS A 99 -14.12 -2.79 -9.10
C LYS A 99 -15.07 -1.63 -8.81
N THR A 100 -16.33 -1.79 -9.16
CA THR A 100 -17.37 -0.83 -8.79
C THR A 100 -17.90 -1.19 -7.40
N TYR A 101 -18.12 -0.19 -6.58
CA TYR A 101 -18.68 -0.32 -5.23
C TYR A 101 -19.95 0.51 -5.14
N ASN A 102 -20.97 0.01 -4.44
CA ASN A 102 -22.09 0.82 -4.02
C ASN A 102 -21.77 1.58 -2.72
N GLU A 103 -22.61 2.54 -2.34
CA GLU A 103 -22.38 3.39 -1.18
C GLU A 103 -22.19 2.59 0.13
N ASN A 104 -23.05 1.58 0.36
CA ASN A 104 -22.93 0.74 1.56
C ASN A 104 -21.56 0.01 1.62
N GLN A 105 -21.08 -0.47 0.48
CA GLN A 105 -19.76 -1.10 0.40
C GLN A 105 -18.63 -0.10 0.65
N LEU A 106 -18.78 1.14 0.16
CA LEU A 106 -17.78 2.20 0.42
C LEU A 106 -17.75 2.56 1.90
N LEU A 107 -18.90 2.74 2.54
CA LEU A 107 -18.97 2.99 3.99
C LEU A 107 -18.34 1.87 4.83
N GLN A 108 -18.56 0.61 4.44
CA GLN A 108 -17.91 -0.53 5.11
C GLN A 108 -16.38 -0.52 4.94
N ILE A 109 -15.89 -0.17 3.76
CA ILE A 109 -14.46 -0.07 3.48
C ILE A 109 -13.86 1.09 4.27
N GLU A 110 -14.49 2.26 4.26
CA GLU A 110 -14.07 3.43 5.02
C GLU A 110 -13.97 3.10 6.52
N HIS A 111 -15.04 2.51 7.08
CA HIS A 111 -15.03 2.10 8.49
C HIS A 111 -13.88 1.14 8.82
N LYS A 112 -13.62 0.17 7.93
CA LYS A 112 -12.53 -0.79 8.12
C LYS A 112 -11.15 -0.12 8.05
N ILE A 113 -10.95 0.81 7.12
CA ILE A 113 -9.69 1.56 6.98
C ILE A 113 -9.47 2.41 8.23
N ASN A 114 -10.47 3.18 8.64
CA ASN A 114 -10.38 4.05 9.83
C ASN A 114 -10.08 3.23 11.10
N GLN A 115 -10.73 2.08 11.26
CA GLN A 115 -10.44 1.18 12.38
C GLN A 115 -9.01 0.61 12.34
N GLN A 116 -8.51 0.29 11.15
CA GLN A 116 -7.14 -0.20 10.99
C GLN A 116 -6.11 0.90 11.30
N GLU A 117 -6.34 2.13 10.85
CA GLU A 117 -5.49 3.28 11.15
C GLU A 117 -5.49 3.59 12.66
N GLU A 118 -6.66 3.59 13.28
CA GLU A 118 -6.78 3.74 14.74
C GLU A 118 -5.98 2.69 15.50
N ASN A 119 -6.11 1.41 15.11
CA ASN A 119 -5.35 0.33 15.74
C ASN A 119 -3.84 0.49 15.54
N ASN A 120 -3.40 0.97 14.39
CA ASN A 120 -1.99 1.24 14.12
C ASN A 120 -1.45 2.38 15.00
N LEU A 121 -2.23 3.44 15.18
CA LEU A 121 -1.86 4.58 16.04
C LEU A 121 -1.79 4.16 17.51
N ILE A 122 -2.79 3.42 18.00
CA ILE A 122 -2.78 2.82 19.35
C ILE A 122 -1.55 1.91 19.53
N GLY A 123 -1.22 1.08 18.53
CA GLY A 123 -0.05 0.21 18.57
C GLY A 123 1.25 1.01 18.67
N LYS A 124 1.40 2.09 17.90
CA LYS A 124 2.56 2.99 17.99
C LYS A 124 2.66 3.66 19.35
N PHE A 125 1.56 4.15 19.88
CA PHE A 125 1.48 4.77 21.20
C PHE A 125 1.92 3.80 22.31
N LEU A 126 1.39 2.60 22.30
CA LEU A 126 1.69 1.57 23.31
C LEU A 126 3.15 1.07 23.24
N ASN A 127 3.80 1.16 22.08
CA ASN A 127 5.19 0.75 21.91
C ASN A 127 6.22 1.81 22.37
N LYS A 128 5.78 3.01 22.77
CA LYS A 128 6.66 4.00 23.37
C LYS A 128 7.03 3.56 24.81
N ASN A 129 8.32 3.71 25.18
CA ASN A 129 8.81 3.32 26.51
C ASN A 129 8.03 3.98 27.66
N GLU A 130 7.66 5.24 27.51
CA GLU A 130 6.88 6.00 28.47
C GLU A 130 5.47 5.44 28.69
N ASN A 131 4.91 4.75 27.70
CA ASN A 131 3.56 4.17 27.72
C ASN A 131 3.52 2.69 28.08
N MET A 132 4.66 2.10 28.48
CA MET A 132 4.73 0.67 28.84
C MET A 132 3.81 0.29 30.00
N HIS A 133 3.46 1.23 30.89
CA HIS A 133 2.52 1.02 31.96
C HIS A 133 1.09 0.69 31.48
N TYR A 134 0.66 1.22 30.29
CA TYR A 134 -0.62 0.87 29.68
C TYR A 134 -0.62 -0.60 29.21
N MET A 135 0.49 -1.06 28.60
CA MET A 135 0.63 -2.47 28.19
C MET A 135 0.51 -3.41 29.40
N ASN A 136 1.08 -3.05 30.54
CA ASN A 136 1.01 -3.84 31.77
C ASN A 136 -0.43 -3.89 32.31
N LYS A 137 -1.15 -2.75 32.31
CA LYS A 137 -2.57 -2.70 32.69
C LYS A 137 -3.44 -3.56 31.77
N ILE A 138 -3.22 -3.49 30.44
CA ILE A 138 -3.95 -4.31 29.46
C ILE A 138 -3.75 -5.80 29.79
N LYS A 139 -2.50 -6.25 29.95
CA LYS A 139 -2.19 -7.64 30.30
C LYS A 139 -2.87 -8.07 31.60
N TYR A 140 -2.79 -7.24 32.63
CA TYR A 140 -3.43 -7.51 33.91
C TYR A 140 -4.95 -7.67 33.80
N TYR A 141 -5.63 -6.71 33.12
CA TYR A 141 -7.09 -6.78 32.96
C TYR A 141 -7.53 -7.98 32.10
N GLN A 142 -6.74 -8.33 31.07
CA GLN A 142 -6.99 -9.53 30.24
C GLN A 142 -6.85 -10.81 31.07
N GLN A 143 -5.81 -10.94 31.90
CA GLN A 143 -5.59 -12.09 32.76
C GLN A 143 -6.71 -12.25 33.83
N GLN A 144 -7.18 -11.14 34.38
CA GLN A 144 -8.24 -11.11 35.35
C GLN A 144 -9.66 -11.14 34.76
N ARG A 145 -9.77 -11.15 33.40
CA ARG A 145 -11.04 -11.11 32.64
C ARG A 145 -11.93 -9.90 33.01
N LEU A 146 -11.31 -8.76 33.33
CA LEU A 146 -11.97 -7.51 33.69
C LEU A 146 -12.31 -6.70 32.42
N ASN A 147 -13.30 -7.17 31.66
CA ASN A 147 -13.64 -6.61 30.34
C ASN A 147 -14.08 -5.14 30.41
N ASP A 148 -14.82 -4.74 31.43
CA ASP A 148 -15.27 -3.35 31.57
C ASP A 148 -14.09 -2.40 31.83
N SER A 149 -13.16 -2.79 32.71
CA SER A 149 -11.95 -2.04 32.99
C SER A 149 -11.05 -1.94 31.73
N LEU A 150 -10.97 -3.02 30.96
CA LEU A 150 -10.25 -3.06 29.73
C LEU A 150 -10.85 -2.10 28.67
N ASN A 151 -12.17 -2.08 28.54
CA ASN A 151 -12.89 -1.18 27.63
C ASN A 151 -12.69 0.29 28.01
N ILE A 152 -12.72 0.62 29.30
CA ILE A 152 -12.46 1.97 29.81
C ILE A 152 -11.01 2.38 29.46
N LEU A 153 -10.05 1.49 29.70
CA LEU A 153 -8.65 1.74 29.42
C LEU A 153 -8.40 1.98 27.92
N TYR A 154 -9.04 1.21 27.03
CA TYR A 154 -8.92 1.44 25.58
C TYR A 154 -9.53 2.79 25.15
N LYS A 155 -10.62 3.23 25.76
CA LYS A 155 -11.19 4.57 25.50
C LYS A 155 -10.25 5.68 25.94
N GLU A 156 -9.60 5.53 27.11
CA GLU A 156 -8.59 6.47 27.60
C GLU A 156 -7.41 6.57 26.63
N ILE A 157 -6.83 5.42 26.23
CA ILE A 157 -5.71 5.35 25.29
C ILE A 157 -6.08 6.01 23.96
N LYS A 158 -7.27 5.71 23.43
CA LYS A 158 -7.76 6.32 22.19
C LYS A 158 -7.83 7.84 22.29
N SER A 159 -8.32 8.39 23.39
CA SER A 159 -8.37 9.83 23.61
C SER A 159 -6.97 10.46 23.64
N LEU A 160 -6.01 9.81 24.29
CA LEU A 160 -4.62 10.28 24.34
C LEU A 160 -3.95 10.29 22.96
N VAL A 161 -4.15 9.22 22.18
CA VAL A 161 -3.63 9.10 20.81
C VAL A 161 -4.16 10.22 19.92
N ILE A 162 -5.47 10.52 19.98
CA ILE A 162 -6.08 11.61 19.19
C ILE A 162 -5.48 12.96 19.58
N ASN A 163 -5.23 13.21 20.86
CA ASN A 163 -4.65 14.47 21.33
C ASN A 163 -3.19 14.63 20.91
N GLU A 164 -2.40 13.53 20.85
CA GLU A 164 -1.02 13.58 20.35
C GLU A 164 -0.93 13.89 18.84
N GLU A 165 -1.87 13.42 18.04
CA GLU A 165 -1.89 13.68 16.59
C GLU A 165 -2.38 15.11 16.24
N SER A 166 -3.05 15.78 17.19
CA SER A 166 -3.63 17.12 17.01
C SER A 166 -2.64 18.24 17.39
N ASN A 167 -1.49 17.93 17.96
CA ASN A 167 -0.41 18.85 18.35
C ASN A 167 0.82 18.68 17.45
#